data_39bed7a81178013e79ac3bd23bdfa5fa
#
_entry.id   39bed7a81178013e79ac3bd23bdfa5fa
#
_cell.length_a   1.000
_cell.length_b   1.000
_cell.length_c   1.000
_cell.angle_alpha   90.00
_cell.angle_beta   90.00
_cell.angle_gamma   90.00
#
_symmetry.space_group_name_H-M   'P 1'
#
loop_
_entity.id
_entity.type
_entity.pdbx_description
1 polymer ?
#
loop_
_entity_poly.entity_id
_entity_poly.type
_entity_poly.pdbx_seq_one_letter_code
_entity_poly.pdbx_strand_id
1 'polypeptide(L)'
;FQLITFRKYSFEDGNHKAEVVVPKLEQGSEESGIKNSGEANASKGKEAGSVASKESEKANSAQAINFDIEKKTDELIASFKQEIQSSEYKNLSVSSQVILDSEDYYVLALSALQQEGDSFTQNHYYTMDKHSGKLLQLSDLFPKGTDYQKLLSEEVVSQMKAHNQKGDYPYFIQDGEDDEGFTEVKKDQSFYINGEGKLVLVFPQGEVAPMAQGEQQFVMPDRIWKA
;
A
#
# COMPACT_ATOMS: atom_id res chain seq x y z
N PHE A 1 -15.49 -5.73 2.09
CA PHE A 1 -15.05 -5.05 0.88
C PHE A 1 -15.22 -5.97 -0.31
N GLN A 2 -15.81 -5.41 -1.36
CA GLN A 2 -15.90 -6.09 -2.64
C GLN A 2 -15.25 -5.25 -3.72
N LEU A 3 -14.52 -5.92 -4.60
CA LEU A 3 -14.06 -5.35 -5.85
C LEU A 3 -15.22 -5.42 -6.83
N ILE A 4 -15.98 -4.35 -7.00
CA ILE A 4 -17.19 -4.39 -7.81
C ILE A 4 -16.94 -3.90 -9.23
N THR A 5 -16.07 -2.92 -9.41
CA THR A 5 -15.78 -2.37 -10.73
C THR A 5 -14.30 -2.19 -10.95
N PHE A 6 -13.93 -2.18 -12.22
CA PHE A 6 -12.56 -1.93 -12.64
C PHE A 6 -12.55 -0.78 -13.65
N ARG A 7 -11.61 0.15 -13.46
CA ARG A 7 -11.27 1.14 -14.47
C ARG A 7 -10.21 0.55 -15.37
N LYS A 8 -10.37 0.68 -16.68
CA LYS A 8 -9.45 0.16 -17.67
C LYS A 8 -8.98 1.29 -18.59
N TYR A 9 -7.69 1.27 -18.89
CA TYR A 9 -7.09 2.10 -19.93
C TYR A 9 -6.14 1.23 -20.74
N SER A 10 -6.26 1.27 -22.05
CA SER A 10 -5.39 0.51 -22.97
C SER A 10 -4.91 1.42 -24.09
N PHE A 11 -3.66 1.27 -24.47
CA PHE A 11 -3.08 1.99 -25.59
C PHE A 11 -2.03 1.08 -26.25
N GLU A 12 -1.96 1.11 -27.57
CA GLU A 12 -0.94 0.38 -28.31
C GLU A 12 -0.63 1.09 -29.63
N ASP A 13 0.65 1.41 -29.86
CA ASP A 13 1.15 1.90 -31.14
C ASP A 13 2.55 1.29 -31.39
N GLY A 14 2.62 0.11 -31.92
CA GLY A 14 3.91 -0.52 -32.26
C GLY A 14 4.85 -0.68 -31.06
N ASN A 15 5.53 0.40 -30.67
CA ASN A 15 6.57 0.39 -29.64
C ASN A 15 6.10 0.86 -28.27
N HIS A 16 4.86 1.35 -28.17
CA HIS A 16 4.30 1.85 -26.91
C HIS A 16 3.06 1.08 -26.55
N LYS A 17 3.02 0.59 -25.33
CA LYS A 17 1.87 -0.18 -24.85
C LYS A 17 1.53 0.20 -23.42
N ALA A 18 0.25 0.43 -23.16
CA ALA A 18 -0.28 0.58 -21.81
C ALA A 18 -1.43 -0.39 -21.59
N GLU A 19 -1.37 -1.11 -20.49
CA GLU A 19 -2.44 -1.97 -19.98
C GLU A 19 -2.66 -1.57 -18.53
N VAL A 20 -3.75 -0.86 -18.25
CA VAL A 20 -4.08 -0.37 -16.92
C VAL A 20 -5.42 -0.93 -16.49
N VAL A 21 -5.43 -1.69 -15.40
CA VAL A 21 -6.64 -2.24 -14.79
C VAL A 21 -6.56 -1.97 -13.30
N VAL A 22 -7.40 -1.08 -12.79
CA VAL A 22 -7.41 -0.72 -11.38
C VAL A 22 -8.79 -0.92 -10.77
N PRO A 23 -8.84 -1.37 -9.50
CA PRO A 23 -10.11 -1.65 -8.86
C PRO A 23 -10.77 -0.38 -8.31
N LYS A 24 -12.07 -0.44 -8.19
CA LYS A 24 -12.85 0.47 -7.37
C LYS A 24 -13.54 -0.35 -6.29
N LEU A 25 -13.25 -0.01 -5.05
CA LEU A 25 -13.82 -0.68 -3.89
C LEU A 25 -15.21 -0.14 -3.60
N GLU A 26 -16.12 -1.07 -3.28
CA GLU A 26 -17.41 -0.73 -2.70
C GLU A 26 -17.58 -1.50 -1.41
N GLN A 27 -18.33 -0.93 -0.50
CA GLN A 27 -18.70 -1.61 0.73
C GLN A 27 -19.71 -2.72 0.44
N GLY A 28 -19.64 -3.79 1.22
CA GLY A 28 -20.45 -4.97 1.01
C GLY A 28 -21.94 -4.77 1.29
N SER A 29 -22.74 -5.75 0.88
CA SER A 29 -24.22 -5.74 0.88
C SER A 29 -24.89 -5.61 2.25
N GLU A 30 -24.13 -5.70 3.35
CA GLU A 30 -24.67 -5.50 4.70
C GLU A 30 -25.18 -4.09 4.94
N GLU A 31 -24.76 -3.14 4.10
CA GLU A 31 -25.19 -1.76 4.19
C GLU A 31 -26.63 -1.52 3.74
N SER A 32 -27.15 -2.34 2.84
CA SER A 32 -28.53 -2.18 2.40
C SER A 32 -29.55 -2.47 3.51
N GLY A 33 -29.18 -3.33 4.47
CA GLY A 33 -29.98 -3.58 5.67
C GLY A 33 -29.92 -2.42 6.67
N ILE A 34 -28.79 -1.73 6.73
CA ILE A 34 -28.56 -0.64 7.66
C ILE A 34 -29.26 0.65 7.21
N LYS A 35 -29.40 0.88 5.91
CA LYS A 35 -30.13 2.03 5.36
C LYS A 35 -31.60 2.02 5.76
N ASN A 36 -32.20 0.85 5.87
CA ASN A 36 -33.61 0.73 6.29
C ASN A 36 -33.81 0.97 7.77
N SER A 37 -32.78 0.71 8.60
CA SER A 37 -32.84 1.01 10.02
C SER A 37 -32.45 2.48 10.32
N GLY A 38 -31.73 3.14 9.43
CA GLY A 38 -31.37 4.55 9.58
C GLY A 38 -32.54 5.50 9.44
N GLU A 39 -33.51 5.19 8.60
CA GLU A 39 -34.73 5.99 8.46
C GLU A 39 -35.64 5.95 9.68
N ALA A 40 -35.67 4.80 10.36
CA ALA A 40 -36.47 4.64 11.57
C ALA A 40 -35.87 5.37 12.78
N ASN A 41 -34.58 5.65 12.78
CA ASN A 41 -33.86 6.25 13.89
C ASN A 41 -33.55 7.73 13.74
N ALA A 42 -33.94 8.34 12.62
CA ALA A 42 -33.74 9.76 12.37
C ALA A 42 -34.44 10.67 13.40
N SER A 43 -35.34 10.13 14.22
CA SER A 43 -36.05 10.85 15.25
C SER A 43 -35.45 10.73 16.66
N LYS A 44 -34.35 9.97 16.86
CA LYS A 44 -33.74 9.77 18.18
C LYS A 44 -32.27 10.18 18.21
N GLY A 45 -32.02 11.42 18.39
CA GLY A 45 -30.81 12.19 18.10
C GLY A 45 -29.46 11.81 18.69
N LYS A 46 -29.27 10.95 19.71
CA LYS A 46 -27.94 10.71 20.27
C LYS A 46 -27.31 9.35 19.97
N GLU A 47 -28.11 8.34 19.70
CA GLU A 47 -27.59 7.01 19.35
C GLU A 47 -27.30 6.87 17.85
N ALA A 48 -28.00 7.63 17.01
CA ALA A 48 -27.77 7.67 15.58
C ALA A 48 -26.43 8.30 15.20
N GLY A 49 -25.88 9.19 16.03
CA GLY A 49 -24.61 9.85 15.76
C GLY A 49 -23.39 8.93 15.84
N SER A 50 -23.36 7.95 16.77
CA SER A 50 -22.22 7.04 16.90
C SER A 50 -22.24 5.94 15.86
N VAL A 51 -23.40 5.48 15.41
CA VAL A 51 -23.54 4.50 14.33
C VAL A 51 -23.24 5.15 12.98
N ALA A 52 -23.71 6.37 12.76
CA ALA A 52 -23.41 7.13 11.56
C ALA A 52 -21.93 7.46 11.42
N SER A 53 -21.19 7.70 12.53
CA SER A 53 -19.75 7.96 12.47
C SER A 53 -18.95 6.70 12.11
N LYS A 54 -19.34 5.52 12.58
CA LYS A 54 -18.69 4.26 12.20
C LYS A 54 -18.94 3.89 10.74
N GLU A 55 -20.15 4.12 10.25
CA GLU A 55 -20.50 3.92 8.84
C GLU A 55 -19.76 4.90 7.94
N SER A 56 -19.64 6.18 8.37
CA SER A 56 -18.90 7.18 7.61
C SER A 56 -17.39 6.90 7.62
N GLU A 57 -16.82 6.35 8.71
CA GLU A 57 -15.43 5.90 8.75
C GLU A 57 -15.17 4.75 7.77
N LYS A 58 -16.06 3.75 7.70
CA LYS A 58 -15.98 2.65 6.73
C LYS A 58 -16.13 3.14 5.29
N ALA A 59 -17.09 4.02 5.03
CA ALA A 59 -17.27 4.64 3.72
C ALA A 59 -16.05 5.47 3.34
N ASN A 60 -15.49 6.24 4.30
CA ASN A 60 -14.32 7.06 4.08
C ASN A 60 -13.07 6.24 3.78
N SER A 61 -12.93 5.03 4.33
CA SER A 61 -11.80 4.15 4.04
C SER A 61 -11.82 3.66 2.59
N ALA A 62 -12.95 3.16 2.12
CA ALA A 62 -13.09 2.77 0.72
C ALA A 62 -12.90 3.96 -0.22
N GLN A 63 -13.49 5.10 0.10
CA GLN A 63 -13.33 6.33 -0.67
C GLN A 63 -11.89 6.82 -0.69
N ALA A 64 -11.19 6.75 0.45
CA ALA A 64 -9.79 7.15 0.54
C ALA A 64 -8.89 6.27 -0.31
N ILE A 65 -9.11 4.95 -0.30
CA ILE A 65 -8.37 4.01 -1.14
C ILE A 65 -8.66 4.30 -2.62
N ASN A 66 -9.93 4.45 -2.98
CA ASN A 66 -10.34 4.74 -4.36
C ASN A 66 -9.74 6.05 -4.87
N PHE A 67 -9.76 7.10 -4.04
CA PHE A 67 -9.19 8.40 -4.38
C PHE A 67 -7.69 8.28 -4.64
N ASP A 68 -6.97 7.57 -3.77
CA ASP A 68 -5.52 7.40 -3.92
C ASP A 68 -5.17 6.59 -5.16
N ILE A 69 -5.88 5.48 -5.41
CA ILE A 69 -5.69 4.67 -6.61
C ILE A 69 -5.97 5.49 -7.87
N GLU A 70 -7.05 6.24 -7.90
CA GLU A 70 -7.43 7.05 -9.04
C GLU A 70 -6.41 8.15 -9.32
N LYS A 71 -5.95 8.83 -8.28
CA LYS A 71 -4.91 9.86 -8.41
C LYS A 71 -3.60 9.28 -8.97
N LYS A 72 -3.12 8.17 -8.41
CA LYS A 72 -1.91 7.49 -8.89
C LYS A 72 -2.07 7.01 -10.33
N THR A 73 -3.23 6.46 -10.66
CA THR A 73 -3.54 5.97 -12.00
C THR A 73 -3.54 7.10 -13.02
N ASP A 74 -4.20 8.22 -12.69
CA ASP A 74 -4.23 9.38 -13.58
C ASP A 74 -2.84 9.96 -13.82
N GLU A 75 -2.00 10.02 -12.79
CA GLU A 75 -0.62 10.48 -12.90
C GLU A 75 0.21 9.57 -13.81
N LEU A 76 0.07 8.25 -13.65
CA LEU A 76 0.77 7.26 -14.48
C LEU A 76 0.36 7.35 -15.94
N ILE A 77 -0.94 7.46 -16.20
CA ILE A 77 -1.47 7.59 -17.57
C ILE A 77 -1.01 8.90 -18.21
N ALA A 78 -1.07 10.00 -17.47
CA ALA A 78 -0.65 11.31 -17.96
C ALA A 78 0.84 11.31 -18.31
N SER A 79 1.68 10.75 -17.44
CA SER A 79 3.12 10.61 -17.69
C SER A 79 3.41 9.72 -18.91
N PHE A 80 2.69 8.60 -19.04
CA PHE A 80 2.80 7.71 -20.18
C PHE A 80 2.48 8.45 -21.49
N LYS A 81 1.37 9.16 -21.54
CA LYS A 81 0.96 9.91 -22.74
C LYS A 81 1.96 10.99 -23.14
N GLN A 82 2.59 11.62 -22.15
CA GLN A 82 3.61 12.64 -22.39
C GLN A 82 4.92 12.01 -22.88
N GLU A 83 5.36 10.95 -22.23
CA GLU A 83 6.65 10.32 -22.48
C GLU A 83 6.71 9.57 -23.82
N ILE A 84 5.60 9.01 -24.29
CA ILE A 84 5.57 8.33 -25.60
C ILE A 84 5.80 9.27 -26.79
N GLN A 85 5.66 10.58 -26.59
CA GLN A 85 5.95 11.56 -27.64
C GLN A 85 7.43 11.66 -27.99
N SER A 86 8.31 11.32 -27.05
CA SER A 86 9.76 11.42 -27.21
C SER A 86 10.51 10.10 -27.00
N SER A 87 9.85 9.05 -26.54
CA SER A 87 10.45 7.75 -26.27
C SER A 87 10.26 6.80 -27.47
N GLU A 88 11.31 6.04 -27.78
CA GLU A 88 11.23 5.02 -28.84
C GLU A 88 10.47 3.78 -28.38
N TYR A 89 10.50 3.49 -27.08
CA TYR A 89 9.83 2.30 -26.51
C TYR A 89 9.37 2.61 -25.11
N LYS A 90 8.13 2.26 -24.82
CA LYS A 90 7.60 2.38 -23.45
C LYS A 90 6.43 1.45 -23.20
N ASN A 91 6.49 0.72 -22.08
CA ASN A 91 5.37 -0.08 -21.57
C ASN A 91 4.96 0.40 -20.19
N LEU A 92 3.65 0.48 -19.97
CA LEU A 92 3.04 0.71 -18.66
C LEU A 92 2.07 -0.42 -18.39
N SER A 93 2.21 -1.10 -17.25
CA SER A 93 1.27 -2.11 -16.79
C SER A 93 0.88 -1.83 -15.36
N VAL A 94 -0.41 -1.63 -15.11
CA VAL A 94 -0.94 -1.41 -13.77
C VAL A 94 -1.99 -2.46 -13.47
N SER A 95 -1.83 -3.14 -12.35
CA SER A 95 -2.74 -4.19 -11.91
C SER A 95 -2.89 -4.15 -10.39
N SER A 96 -3.79 -4.96 -9.88
CA SER A 96 -4.00 -5.06 -8.43
C SER A 96 -4.14 -6.51 -8.01
N GLN A 97 -3.92 -6.74 -6.73
CA GLN A 97 -4.08 -8.05 -6.11
C GLN A 97 -4.60 -7.88 -4.69
N VAL A 98 -5.57 -8.69 -4.31
CA VAL A 98 -5.97 -8.85 -2.91
C VAL A 98 -4.97 -9.81 -2.27
N ILE A 99 -4.11 -9.29 -1.39
CA ILE A 99 -3.08 -10.08 -0.71
C ILE A 99 -3.69 -10.87 0.44
N LEU A 100 -4.63 -10.26 1.16
CA LEU A 100 -5.22 -10.84 2.34
C LEU A 100 -6.67 -10.39 2.46
N ASP A 101 -7.55 -11.35 2.68
CA ASP A 101 -8.94 -11.10 3.05
C ASP A 101 -9.28 -12.06 4.18
N SER A 102 -8.86 -11.69 5.38
CA SER A 102 -9.08 -12.47 6.60
C SER A 102 -10.24 -11.89 7.40
N GLU A 103 -10.50 -12.48 8.55
CA GLU A 103 -11.50 -11.97 9.48
C GLU A 103 -11.12 -10.58 10.03
N ASP A 104 -9.82 -10.33 10.20
CA ASP A 104 -9.29 -9.11 10.82
C ASP A 104 -8.89 -8.04 9.82
N TYR A 105 -8.33 -8.42 8.67
CA TYR A 105 -7.71 -7.49 7.73
C TYR A 105 -8.12 -7.73 6.28
N TYR A 106 -8.18 -6.64 5.54
CA TYR A 106 -8.23 -6.64 4.09
C TYR A 106 -7.01 -5.90 3.56
N VAL A 107 -6.21 -6.57 2.73
CA VAL A 107 -4.98 -5.99 2.19
C VAL A 107 -5.00 -6.04 0.67
N LEU A 108 -4.89 -4.87 0.06
CA LEU A 108 -4.87 -4.69 -1.39
C LEU A 108 -3.50 -4.15 -1.82
N ALA A 109 -2.93 -4.72 -2.86
CA ALA A 109 -1.73 -4.20 -3.52
C ALA A 109 -2.07 -3.67 -4.90
N LEU A 110 -1.57 -2.48 -5.20
CA LEU A 110 -1.60 -1.88 -6.53
C LEU A 110 -0.17 -1.92 -7.08
N SER A 111 0.02 -2.56 -8.24
CA SER A 111 1.33 -2.73 -8.84
C SER A 111 1.43 -1.96 -10.14
N ALA A 112 2.45 -1.11 -10.26
CA ALA A 112 2.74 -0.34 -11.48
C ALA A 112 4.11 -0.75 -12.01
N LEU A 113 4.14 -1.33 -13.21
CA LEU A 113 5.36 -1.69 -13.93
C LEU A 113 5.56 -0.70 -15.07
N GLN A 114 6.72 -0.08 -15.11
CA GLN A 114 7.14 0.80 -16.19
C GLN A 114 8.41 0.24 -16.82
N GLN A 115 8.41 0.14 -18.15
CA GLN A 115 9.55 -0.34 -18.92
C GLN A 115 9.90 0.67 -20.00
N GLU A 116 11.12 1.15 -19.94
CA GLU A 116 11.72 2.04 -20.94
C GLU A 116 13.22 1.75 -20.97
N GLY A 117 13.58 0.62 -21.57
CA GLY A 117 14.90 0.03 -21.44
C GLY A 117 14.97 -0.84 -20.18
N ASP A 118 15.15 -0.24 -19.02
CA ASP A 118 15.09 -0.94 -17.73
C ASP A 118 13.64 -1.04 -17.23
N SER A 119 13.39 -2.04 -16.40
CA SER A 119 12.09 -2.23 -15.75
C SER A 119 12.09 -1.64 -14.36
N PHE A 120 11.05 -0.88 -14.02
CA PHE A 120 10.82 -0.36 -12.70
C PHE A 120 9.43 -0.75 -12.22
N THR A 121 9.35 -1.48 -11.10
CA THR A 121 8.08 -1.86 -10.48
C THR A 121 7.91 -1.12 -9.17
N GLN A 122 6.75 -0.49 -8.98
CA GLN A 122 6.37 0.14 -7.73
C GLN A 122 5.04 -0.44 -7.26
N ASN A 123 5.01 -0.90 -6.02
CA ASN A 123 3.81 -1.43 -5.40
C ASN A 123 3.33 -0.48 -4.30
N HIS A 124 2.01 -0.32 -4.22
CA HIS A 124 1.35 0.44 -3.16
C HIS A 124 0.44 -0.50 -2.40
N TYR A 125 0.52 -0.47 -1.09
CA TYR A 125 -0.21 -1.39 -0.22
C TYR A 125 -1.22 -0.63 0.62
N TYR A 126 -2.42 -1.20 0.73
CA TYR A 126 -3.51 -0.65 1.51
C TYR A 126 -3.95 -1.73 2.50
N THR A 127 -3.78 -1.48 3.79
CA THR A 127 -4.18 -2.39 4.85
C THR A 127 -5.35 -1.78 5.62
N MET A 128 -6.46 -2.50 5.64
CA MET A 128 -7.63 -2.05 6.35
C MET A 128 -7.99 -3.02 7.48
N ASP A 129 -8.27 -2.44 8.63
CA ASP A 129 -8.79 -3.16 9.78
C ASP A 129 -10.29 -3.35 9.62
N LYS A 130 -10.73 -4.61 9.52
CA LYS A 130 -12.15 -4.93 9.36
C LYS A 130 -12.99 -4.64 10.60
N HIS A 131 -12.38 -4.63 11.78
CA HIS A 131 -13.09 -4.37 13.03
C HIS A 131 -13.42 -2.89 13.20
N SER A 132 -12.45 -2.02 12.94
CA SER A 132 -12.65 -0.57 13.02
C SER A 132 -13.14 0.05 11.71
N GLY A 133 -12.94 -0.65 10.59
CA GLY A 133 -13.19 -0.10 9.26
C GLY A 133 -12.17 0.93 8.82
N LYS A 134 -11.05 1.04 9.52
CA LYS A 134 -10.05 2.07 9.28
C LYS A 134 -8.99 1.61 8.30
N LEU A 135 -8.62 2.50 7.35
CA LEU A 135 -7.40 2.34 6.58
C LEU A 135 -6.22 2.64 7.49
N LEU A 136 -5.41 1.62 7.76
CA LEU A 136 -4.33 1.74 8.74
C LEU A 136 -3.13 2.50 8.20
N GLN A 137 -2.61 3.39 9.03
CA GLN A 137 -1.29 3.97 8.91
C GLN A 137 -0.32 3.19 9.79
N LEU A 138 0.97 3.28 9.50
CA LEU A 138 1.98 2.56 10.28
C LEU A 138 1.90 2.90 11.78
N SER A 139 1.70 4.17 12.11
CA SER A 139 1.54 4.63 13.49
C SER A 139 0.37 3.98 14.23
N ASP A 140 -0.68 3.56 13.52
CA ASP A 140 -1.85 2.93 14.13
C ASP A 140 -1.54 1.57 14.75
N LEU A 141 -0.44 0.94 14.35
CA LEU A 141 -0.03 -0.39 14.84
C LEU A 141 0.71 -0.32 16.17
N PHE A 142 0.97 0.87 16.69
CA PHE A 142 1.74 1.08 17.91
C PHE A 142 0.96 1.90 18.91
N PRO A 143 1.19 1.68 20.22
CA PRO A 143 0.61 2.56 21.24
C PRO A 143 1.05 4.01 21.00
N LYS A 144 0.13 4.93 21.29
CA LYS A 144 0.40 6.38 21.15
C LYS A 144 1.62 6.79 21.97
N GLY A 145 2.52 7.55 21.36
CA GLY A 145 3.77 7.98 22.00
C GLY A 145 4.95 7.02 21.83
N THR A 146 4.74 5.87 21.18
CA THR A 146 5.83 4.94 20.86
C THR A 146 6.70 5.53 19.76
N ASP A 147 8.02 5.46 19.94
CA ASP A 147 8.98 5.78 18.89
C ASP A 147 9.13 4.56 17.96
N TYR A 148 8.11 4.33 17.14
CA TYR A 148 8.09 3.17 16.25
C TYR A 148 9.14 3.25 15.15
N GLN A 149 9.51 4.45 14.71
CA GLN A 149 10.55 4.62 13.71
C GLN A 149 11.89 4.04 14.21
N LYS A 150 12.22 4.30 15.46
CA LYS A 150 13.44 3.78 16.08
C LYS A 150 13.41 2.25 16.21
N LEU A 151 12.32 1.71 16.74
CA LEU A 151 12.16 0.26 16.91
C LEU A 151 12.25 -0.49 15.59
N LEU A 152 11.55 0.01 14.58
CA LEU A 152 11.54 -0.60 13.25
C LEU A 152 12.89 -0.44 12.55
N SER A 153 13.53 0.72 12.69
CA SER A 153 14.83 0.98 12.07
C SER A 153 15.91 0.05 12.62
N GLU A 154 15.95 -0.15 13.93
CA GLU A 154 16.89 -1.06 14.57
C GLU A 154 16.73 -2.49 14.05
N GLU A 155 15.49 -2.96 13.92
CA GLU A 155 15.22 -4.30 13.41
C GLU A 155 15.59 -4.46 11.93
N VAL A 156 15.26 -3.47 11.11
CA VAL A 156 15.61 -3.47 9.67
C VAL A 156 17.14 -3.52 9.52
N VAL A 157 17.88 -2.68 10.25
CA VAL A 157 19.36 -2.69 10.22
C VAL A 157 19.90 -4.04 10.64
N SER A 158 19.36 -4.64 11.70
CA SER A 158 19.77 -5.97 12.16
C SER A 158 19.59 -7.02 11.06
N GLN A 159 18.44 -7.02 10.38
CA GLN A 159 18.19 -7.95 9.28
C GLN A 159 19.11 -7.69 8.08
N MET A 160 19.33 -6.42 7.75
CA MET A 160 20.25 -6.04 6.66
C MET A 160 21.67 -6.51 6.91
N LYS A 161 22.18 -6.30 8.13
CA LYS A 161 23.54 -6.72 8.51
C LYS A 161 23.68 -8.24 8.46
N ALA A 162 22.69 -8.98 8.96
CA ALA A 162 22.68 -10.43 8.89
C ALA A 162 22.68 -10.93 7.46
N HIS A 163 21.88 -10.31 6.58
CA HIS A 163 21.84 -10.63 5.16
C HIS A 163 23.19 -10.33 4.48
N ASN A 164 23.79 -9.17 4.77
CA ASN A 164 25.06 -8.76 4.14
C ASN A 164 26.22 -9.72 4.47
N GLN A 165 26.15 -10.43 5.59
CA GLN A 165 27.13 -11.44 5.94
C GLN A 165 26.98 -12.73 5.12
N LYS A 166 25.79 -13.02 4.61
CA LYS A 166 25.43 -14.29 3.98
C LYS A 166 24.81 -14.15 2.58
N GLY A 167 24.38 -12.93 2.20
CA GLY A 167 23.66 -12.69 0.97
C GLY A 167 24.55 -12.53 -0.26
N ASP A 168 23.93 -12.67 -1.43
CA ASP A 168 24.60 -12.53 -2.73
C ASP A 168 24.80 -11.05 -3.13
N TYR A 169 24.09 -10.14 -2.48
CA TYR A 169 24.17 -8.70 -2.72
C TYR A 169 24.12 -7.97 -1.37
N PRO A 170 24.78 -6.82 -1.25
CA PRO A 170 24.68 -6.05 -0.02
C PRO A 170 23.47 -5.14 -0.01
N TYR A 171 22.81 -5.02 1.13
CA TYR A 171 21.93 -3.89 1.42
C TYR A 171 22.78 -2.64 1.65
N PHE A 172 22.25 -1.49 1.22
CA PHE A 172 22.92 -0.21 1.40
C PHE A 172 22.62 0.33 2.80
N ILE A 173 23.58 0.26 3.68
CA ILE A 173 23.48 0.73 5.08
C ILE A 173 24.48 1.87 5.25
N GLN A 174 24.01 2.99 5.81
CA GLN A 174 24.92 4.09 6.13
C GLN A 174 25.77 3.72 7.35
N ASP A 175 27.09 3.58 7.15
CA ASP A 175 28.05 3.16 8.16
C ASP A 175 29.08 4.25 8.47
N GLY A 176 28.80 5.50 8.10
CA GLY A 176 29.69 6.65 8.31
C GLY A 176 29.07 7.94 7.77
N GLU A 177 29.79 9.05 7.91
CA GLU A 177 29.29 10.36 7.49
C GLU A 177 29.15 10.51 5.97
N ASP A 178 29.94 9.74 5.21
CA ASP A 178 30.01 9.86 3.75
C ASP A 178 29.26 8.74 3.00
N ASP A 179 28.68 7.77 3.70
CA ASP A 179 28.00 6.64 3.06
C ASP A 179 26.52 6.97 2.79
N GLU A 180 26.12 6.78 1.55
CA GLU A 180 24.69 6.79 1.19
C GLU A 180 24.10 5.42 1.51
N GLY A 181 22.94 5.40 2.12
CA GLY A 181 22.28 4.15 2.44
C GLY A 181 21.16 4.34 3.45
N PHE A 182 20.61 3.22 3.88
CA PHE A 182 19.51 3.22 4.84
C PHE A 182 19.96 3.78 6.18
N THR A 183 19.20 4.73 6.71
CA THR A 183 19.42 5.31 8.04
C THR A 183 18.25 5.02 8.96
N GLU A 184 17.02 5.32 8.52
CA GLU A 184 15.84 5.14 9.34
C GLU A 184 14.58 4.87 8.51
N VAL A 185 13.62 4.21 9.14
CA VAL A 185 12.27 4.01 8.62
C VAL A 185 11.53 5.36 8.65
N LYS A 186 10.81 5.66 7.57
CA LYS A 186 10.00 6.88 7.48
C LYS A 186 8.73 6.73 8.31
N LYS A 187 8.15 7.86 8.72
CA LYS A 187 6.85 7.86 9.42
C LYS A 187 5.76 7.17 8.60
N ASP A 188 5.75 7.43 7.30
CA ASP A 188 4.81 6.88 6.33
C ASP A 188 5.41 5.71 5.52
N GLN A 189 6.37 4.99 6.11
CA GLN A 189 6.98 3.85 5.45
C GLN A 189 5.92 2.90 4.92
N SER A 190 6.10 2.44 3.68
CA SER A 190 5.23 1.45 3.07
C SER A 190 5.24 0.15 3.89
N PHE A 191 4.07 -0.41 4.12
CA PHE A 191 3.90 -1.63 4.91
C PHE A 191 2.61 -2.36 4.53
N TYR A 192 2.50 -3.59 4.97
CA TYR A 192 1.23 -4.32 4.96
C TYR A 192 1.26 -5.42 6.01
N ILE A 193 0.10 -6.00 6.28
CA ILE A 193 -0.03 -7.19 7.13
C ILE A 193 -0.20 -8.39 6.19
N ASN A 194 0.68 -9.39 6.34
CA ASN A 194 0.66 -10.56 5.47
C ASN A 194 -0.32 -11.64 5.95
N GLY A 195 -0.43 -12.72 5.17
CA GLY A 195 -1.35 -13.83 5.47
C GLY A 195 -1.05 -14.58 6.76
N GLU A 196 0.15 -14.42 7.32
CA GLU A 196 0.53 -14.98 8.63
C GLU A 196 0.27 -14.02 9.78
N GLY A 197 -0.33 -12.86 9.50
CA GLY A 197 -0.60 -11.82 10.49
C GLY A 197 0.64 -11.05 10.93
N LYS A 198 1.67 -11.01 10.09
CA LYS A 198 2.93 -10.32 10.37
C LYS A 198 2.95 -8.95 9.72
N LEU A 199 3.58 -8.00 10.41
CA LEU A 199 3.88 -6.68 9.83
C LEU A 199 5.07 -6.83 8.88
N VAL A 200 4.88 -6.36 7.64
CA VAL A 200 5.93 -6.35 6.62
C VAL A 200 6.21 -4.91 6.23
N LEU A 201 7.46 -4.48 6.35
CA LEU A 201 7.92 -3.19 5.82
C LEU A 201 8.42 -3.37 4.40
N VAL A 202 8.09 -2.39 3.55
CA VAL A 202 8.37 -2.45 2.12
C VAL A 202 9.24 -1.28 1.71
N PHE A 203 10.31 -1.58 0.97
CA PHE A 203 11.21 -0.58 0.40
C PHE A 203 11.20 -0.70 -1.12
N PRO A 204 11.02 0.42 -1.83
CA PRO A 204 10.96 0.40 -3.29
C PRO A 204 12.24 -0.15 -3.94
N GLN A 205 12.07 -0.64 -5.15
CA GLN A 205 13.18 -1.12 -5.98
C GLN A 205 14.29 -0.08 -6.06
N GLY A 206 15.52 -0.49 -5.74
CA GLY A 206 16.70 0.35 -5.83
C GLY A 206 16.95 1.28 -4.64
N GLU A 207 16.05 1.35 -3.65
CA GLU A 207 16.23 2.24 -2.50
C GLU A 207 17.26 1.73 -1.49
N VAL A 208 17.16 0.47 -1.10
CA VAL A 208 18.04 -0.12 -0.07
C VAL A 208 18.88 -1.28 -0.60
N ALA A 209 18.70 -1.66 -1.85
CA ALA A 209 19.40 -2.75 -2.51
C ALA A 209 19.54 -2.43 -4.00
N PRO A 210 20.41 -3.14 -4.75
CA PRO A 210 20.52 -2.93 -6.20
C PRO A 210 19.19 -3.08 -6.92
N MET A 211 18.99 -2.28 -7.96
CA MET A 211 17.76 -2.28 -8.78
C MET A 211 17.37 -3.69 -9.24
N ALA A 212 18.36 -4.50 -9.62
CA ALA A 212 18.11 -5.86 -10.11
C ALA A 212 17.46 -6.78 -9.07
N GLN A 213 17.53 -6.44 -7.80
CA GLN A 213 16.94 -7.22 -6.72
C GLN A 213 15.47 -6.88 -6.46
N GLY A 214 14.96 -5.83 -7.09
CA GLY A 214 13.57 -5.44 -6.96
C GLY A 214 13.22 -4.84 -5.62
N GLU A 215 11.92 -4.83 -5.32
CA GLU A 215 11.38 -4.39 -4.03
C GLU A 215 11.90 -5.27 -2.91
N GLN A 216 12.22 -4.66 -1.78
CA GLN A 216 12.70 -5.38 -0.59
C GLN A 216 11.65 -5.34 0.50
N GLN A 217 11.45 -6.47 1.15
CA GLN A 217 10.47 -6.63 2.22
C GLN A 217 11.12 -7.19 3.47
N PHE A 218 10.76 -6.62 4.62
CA PHE A 218 11.29 -7.05 5.92
C PHE A 218 10.13 -7.41 6.84
N VAL A 219 10.06 -8.67 7.24
CA VAL A 219 9.04 -9.15 8.17
C VAL A 219 9.47 -8.78 9.59
N MET A 220 8.61 -8.07 10.30
CA MET A 220 8.89 -7.66 11.67
C MET A 220 8.46 -8.73 12.67
N PRO A 221 9.30 -9.03 13.67
CA PRO A 221 8.90 -9.94 14.74
C PRO A 221 7.76 -9.31 15.57
N ASP A 222 6.89 -10.18 16.07
CA ASP A 222 5.69 -9.75 16.83
C ASP A 222 6.03 -8.91 18.06
N ARG A 223 7.16 -9.17 18.72
CA ARG A 223 7.62 -8.43 19.90
C ARG A 223 7.77 -6.92 19.66
N ILE A 224 7.93 -6.50 18.41
CA ILE A 224 8.15 -5.09 18.08
C ILE A 224 6.84 -4.30 18.04
N TRP A 225 5.76 -4.91 17.56
CA TRP A 225 4.52 -4.19 17.30
C TRP A 225 3.27 -4.78 17.96
N LYS A 226 3.32 -6.04 18.36
CA LYS A 226 2.24 -6.64 19.15
C LYS A 226 2.58 -6.55 20.64
N ALA A 227 1.68 -5.96 21.38
CA ALA A 227 1.83 -5.88 22.83
C ALA A 227 1.55 -7.22 23.48
#